data_24faaca85bf911b69cc68b4ecc512302
#
_entry.id   24faaca85bf911b69cc68b4ecc512302
#
_cell.length_a   1.000
_cell.length_b   1.000
_cell.length_c   1.000
_cell.angle_alpha   90.00
_cell.angle_beta   90.00
_cell.angle_gamma   90.00
#
_symmetry.space_group_name_H-M   'P 1'
#
loop_
_entity.id
_entity.type
_entity.pdbx_description
1 polymer ?
#
loop_
_entity_poly.entity_id
_entity_poly.type
_entity_poly.pdbx_seq_one_letter_code
_entity_poly.pdbx_strand_id
1 'polypeptide(L)'
;MASGRRRVVVTGIGCVTPLGVTVESLWKNLVAGRSGVGMTTVFDASRFPTKISAEVRDWDITDEGEKADDWQYCGRHTKFAAGAALQAMRDAGLPKGLESDPTRMGIYLGSGEGQQAFDAFTSMMMAAIDGETLDVAKFTKLGLETLHPQTEVEQ
;
A
#
# COMPACT_ATOMS: atom_id res chain seq x y z
N MET A 1 43.72 0.18 -18.44
CA MET A 1 43.11 -0.26 -17.16
C MET A 1 41.59 -0.10 -17.28
N ALA A 2 40.84 -1.19 -17.32
CA ALA A 2 39.40 -1.12 -17.42
C ALA A 2 38.84 -0.49 -16.13
N SER A 3 38.15 0.63 -16.26
CA SER A 3 37.46 1.31 -15.19
C SER A 3 36.56 0.30 -14.52
N GLY A 4 36.89 -0.11 -13.27
CA GLY A 4 36.13 -1.09 -12.48
C GLY A 4 34.80 -0.51 -12.05
N ARG A 5 33.87 -0.29 -12.99
CA ARG A 5 32.48 0.06 -12.67
C ARG A 5 31.85 -1.12 -11.91
N ARG A 6 31.37 -0.85 -10.71
CA ARG A 6 30.59 -1.82 -9.96
C ARG A 6 29.36 -2.21 -10.79
N ARG A 7 29.14 -3.49 -10.95
CA ARG A 7 27.93 -4.01 -11.58
C ARG A 7 26.84 -4.05 -10.54
N VAL A 8 25.67 -3.49 -10.89
CA VAL A 8 24.45 -3.58 -10.10
C VAL A 8 23.47 -4.43 -10.90
N VAL A 9 22.84 -5.38 -10.24
CA VAL A 9 21.90 -6.32 -10.86
C VAL A 9 20.62 -6.37 -10.02
N VAL A 10 19.49 -6.62 -10.68
CA VAL A 10 18.23 -6.95 -10.03
C VAL A 10 18.26 -8.45 -9.76
N THR A 11 18.05 -8.86 -8.52
CA THR A 11 18.10 -10.26 -8.09
C THR A 11 16.72 -10.85 -7.82
N GLY A 12 15.72 -10.02 -7.61
CA GLY A 12 14.35 -10.45 -7.40
C GLY A 12 13.35 -9.34 -7.69
N ILE A 13 12.15 -9.72 -8.09
CA ILE A 13 11.05 -8.82 -8.42
C ILE A 13 9.79 -9.29 -7.71
N GLY A 14 9.01 -8.35 -7.23
CA GLY A 14 7.67 -8.60 -6.67
C GLY A 14 6.71 -7.47 -7.03
N CYS A 15 5.44 -7.78 -7.08
CA CYS A 15 4.41 -6.79 -7.37
C CYS A 15 3.06 -7.19 -6.79
N VAL A 16 2.31 -6.17 -6.38
CA VAL A 16 0.89 -6.28 -6.04
C VAL A 16 0.17 -5.15 -6.76
N THR A 17 -0.55 -5.49 -7.82
CA THR A 17 -1.17 -4.50 -8.72
C THR A 17 -2.59 -4.90 -9.11
N PRO A 18 -3.43 -3.94 -9.56
CA PRO A 18 -4.77 -4.25 -10.07
C PRO A 18 -4.80 -5.17 -11.30
N LEU A 19 -3.68 -5.29 -12.00
CA LEU A 19 -3.58 -6.14 -13.19
C LEU A 19 -3.12 -7.57 -12.85
N GLY A 20 -2.46 -7.73 -11.71
CA GLY A 20 -1.98 -9.02 -11.21
C GLY A 20 -1.27 -8.86 -9.88
N VAL A 21 -1.47 -9.82 -9.01
CA VAL A 21 -0.93 -9.81 -7.63
C VAL A 21 0.38 -10.59 -7.50
N THR A 22 0.89 -11.11 -8.60
CA THR A 22 2.23 -11.69 -8.75
C THR A 22 2.86 -11.24 -10.06
N VAL A 23 4.17 -11.31 -10.17
CA VAL A 23 4.90 -10.95 -11.41
C VAL A 23 4.41 -11.77 -12.60
N GLU A 24 4.16 -13.06 -12.39
CA GLU A 24 3.66 -13.94 -13.45
C GLU A 24 2.27 -13.54 -13.93
N SER A 25 1.32 -13.30 -13.00
CA SER A 25 -0.05 -12.90 -13.33
C SER A 25 -0.09 -11.50 -13.98
N LEU A 26 0.71 -10.58 -13.47
CA LEU A 26 0.88 -9.25 -14.05
C LEU A 26 1.37 -9.34 -15.50
N TRP A 27 2.45 -10.08 -15.74
CA TRP A 27 3.04 -10.21 -17.06
C TRP A 27 2.09 -10.88 -18.06
N LYS A 28 1.45 -11.97 -17.66
CA LYS A 28 0.44 -12.66 -18.46
C LYS A 28 -0.70 -11.74 -18.89
N ASN A 29 -1.24 -10.95 -17.96
CA ASN A 29 -2.34 -10.05 -18.24
C ASN A 29 -1.88 -8.84 -19.07
N LEU A 30 -0.68 -8.33 -18.82
CA LEU A 30 -0.09 -7.22 -19.59
C LEU A 30 0.09 -7.59 -21.07
N VAL A 31 0.70 -8.75 -21.34
CA VAL A 31 0.92 -9.24 -22.70
C VAL A 31 -0.41 -9.56 -23.42
N ALA A 32 -1.41 -10.00 -22.67
CA ALA A 32 -2.75 -10.24 -23.21
C ALA A 32 -3.58 -8.96 -23.43
N GLY A 33 -3.02 -7.76 -23.15
CA GLY A 33 -3.70 -6.48 -23.29
C GLY A 33 -4.89 -6.31 -22.35
N ARG A 34 -4.91 -7.01 -21.21
CA ARG A 34 -5.98 -6.89 -20.20
C ARG A 34 -5.86 -5.57 -19.45
N SER A 35 -7.00 -5.07 -18.99
CA SER A 35 -7.05 -3.89 -18.12
C SER A 35 -7.32 -4.30 -16.67
N GLY A 36 -6.64 -3.66 -15.73
CA GLY A 36 -6.94 -3.74 -14.30
C GLY A 36 -8.01 -2.73 -13.84
N VAL A 37 -8.52 -1.92 -14.76
CA VAL A 37 -9.59 -0.94 -14.47
C VAL A 37 -10.94 -1.62 -14.57
N GLY A 38 -11.81 -1.35 -13.62
CA GLY A 38 -13.19 -1.83 -13.59
C GLY A 38 -14.10 -0.88 -12.80
N MET A 39 -15.32 -1.30 -12.56
CA MET A 39 -16.24 -0.54 -11.70
C MET A 39 -15.66 -0.48 -10.28
N THR A 40 -15.75 0.69 -9.65
CA THR A 40 -15.34 0.89 -8.26
C THR A 40 -16.21 0.05 -7.35
N THR A 41 -15.57 -0.72 -6.45
CA THR A 41 -16.25 -1.61 -5.50
C THR A 41 -15.86 -1.36 -4.04
N VAL A 42 -14.79 -0.63 -3.78
CA VAL A 42 -14.30 -0.34 -2.42
C VAL A 42 -15.16 0.68 -1.68
N PHE A 43 -15.99 1.42 -2.39
CA PHE A 43 -17.01 2.32 -1.83
C PHE A 43 -18.15 2.53 -2.84
N ASP A 44 -19.28 3.11 -2.39
CA ASP A 44 -20.38 3.49 -3.28
C ASP A 44 -20.02 4.72 -4.13
N ALA A 45 -19.65 4.48 -5.38
CA ALA A 45 -19.31 5.52 -6.35
C ALA A 45 -20.50 6.07 -7.12
N SER A 46 -21.75 5.70 -6.80
CA SER A 46 -22.96 6.06 -7.56
C SER A 46 -23.15 7.58 -7.73
N ARG A 47 -22.73 8.35 -6.70
CA ARG A 47 -22.85 9.82 -6.67
C ARG A 47 -21.63 10.56 -7.26
N PHE A 48 -20.58 9.85 -7.67
CA PHE A 48 -19.39 10.46 -8.23
C PHE A 48 -19.47 10.53 -9.76
N PRO A 49 -18.82 11.53 -10.38
CA PRO A 49 -18.75 11.63 -11.85
C PRO A 49 -18.02 10.42 -12.46
N THR A 50 -16.94 9.95 -11.81
CA THR A 50 -16.18 8.78 -12.23
C THR A 50 -16.57 7.58 -11.36
N LYS A 51 -16.87 6.46 -11.99
CA LYS A 51 -17.34 5.22 -11.35
C LYS A 51 -16.40 4.03 -11.60
N ILE A 52 -15.23 4.31 -12.14
CA ILE A 52 -14.22 3.31 -12.46
C ILE A 52 -12.94 3.59 -11.68
N SER A 53 -12.28 2.54 -11.26
CA SER A 53 -10.99 2.57 -10.56
C SER A 53 -10.16 1.34 -10.90
N ALA A 54 -8.87 1.41 -10.60
CA ALA A 54 -7.98 0.26 -10.66
C ALA A 54 -7.75 -0.24 -9.23
N GLU A 55 -8.38 -1.36 -8.89
CA GLU A 55 -8.38 -1.92 -7.53
C GLU A 55 -7.64 -3.24 -7.50
N VAL A 56 -6.79 -3.42 -6.50
CA VAL A 56 -6.26 -4.75 -6.17
C VAL A 56 -7.39 -5.54 -5.53
N ARG A 57 -7.77 -6.64 -6.16
CA ARG A 57 -8.85 -7.53 -5.72
C ARG A 57 -8.28 -8.90 -5.38
N ASP A 58 -8.98 -9.59 -4.50
CA ASP A 58 -8.69 -11.00 -4.16
C ASP A 58 -7.23 -11.21 -3.72
N TRP A 59 -6.69 -10.25 -2.93
CA TRP A 59 -5.36 -10.34 -2.34
C TRP A 59 -5.35 -9.70 -0.95
N ASP A 60 -4.69 -10.37 -0.05
CA ASP A 60 -4.35 -9.86 1.28
C ASP A 60 -2.90 -10.18 1.63
N ILE A 61 -2.33 -9.48 2.60
CA ILE A 61 -0.94 -9.69 3.03
C ILE A 61 -0.72 -11.10 3.60
N THR A 62 -1.78 -11.76 4.05
CA THR A 62 -1.75 -13.16 4.51
C THR A 62 -1.45 -14.15 3.39
N ASP A 63 -1.71 -13.80 2.13
CA ASP A 63 -1.32 -14.62 0.96
C ASP A 63 0.20 -14.71 0.83
N GLU A 64 0.92 -13.76 1.41
CA GLU A 64 2.38 -13.76 1.48
C GLU A 64 2.93 -14.52 2.71
N GLY A 65 2.04 -15.13 3.51
CA GLY A 65 2.37 -15.90 4.71
C GLY A 65 2.58 -15.05 5.95
N GLU A 66 2.10 -13.82 5.94
CA GLU A 66 2.06 -12.95 7.11
C GLU A 66 0.83 -13.24 7.99
N LYS A 67 0.87 -12.86 9.27
CA LYS A 67 -0.27 -13.00 10.17
C LYS A 67 -1.14 -11.75 10.09
N ALA A 68 -2.46 -11.94 9.99
CA ALA A 68 -3.41 -10.83 9.89
C ALA A 68 -3.29 -9.82 11.05
N ASP A 69 -3.06 -10.33 12.27
CA ASP A 69 -2.96 -9.51 13.48
C ASP A 69 -1.79 -8.53 13.44
N ASP A 70 -0.68 -8.91 12.81
CA ASP A 70 0.51 -8.06 12.70
C ASP A 70 0.27 -6.87 11.75
N TRP A 71 -0.76 -6.94 10.91
CA TRP A 71 -1.07 -5.97 9.86
C TRP A 71 -2.44 -5.30 10.02
N GLN A 72 -3.14 -5.54 11.12
CA GLN A 72 -4.51 -5.05 11.32
C GLN A 72 -4.63 -3.52 11.28
N TYR A 73 -3.60 -2.82 11.73
CA TYR A 73 -3.55 -1.35 11.74
C TYR A 73 -2.85 -0.74 10.52
N CYS A 74 -2.34 -1.56 9.61
CA CYS A 74 -1.64 -1.08 8.44
C CYS A 74 -2.60 -0.77 7.29
N GLY A 75 -2.43 0.39 6.67
CA GLY A 75 -3.17 0.76 5.46
C GLY A 75 -2.87 -0.16 4.27
N ARG A 76 -3.80 -0.26 3.33
CA ARG A 76 -3.66 -1.14 2.16
C ARG A 76 -2.40 -0.88 1.35
N HIS A 77 -1.99 0.38 1.21
CA HIS A 77 -0.77 0.75 0.47
C HIS A 77 0.50 0.19 1.13
N THR A 78 0.55 0.19 2.47
CA THR A 78 1.65 -0.42 3.24
C THR A 78 1.69 -1.93 3.02
N LYS A 79 0.53 -2.59 3.08
CA LYS A 79 0.41 -4.02 2.80
C LYS A 79 0.86 -4.35 1.38
N PHE A 80 0.50 -3.54 0.37
CA PHE A 80 0.95 -3.73 -1.02
C PHE A 80 2.46 -3.63 -1.16
N ALA A 81 3.07 -2.61 -0.54
CA ALA A 81 4.53 -2.45 -0.56
C ALA A 81 5.25 -3.62 0.11
N ALA A 82 4.77 -4.04 1.28
CA ALA A 82 5.31 -5.19 2.00
C ALA A 82 5.14 -6.49 1.22
N GLY A 83 3.95 -6.75 0.66
CA GLY A 83 3.68 -7.93 -0.15
C GLY A 83 4.60 -8.00 -1.37
N ALA A 84 4.76 -6.90 -2.09
CA ALA A 84 5.69 -6.83 -3.21
C ALA A 84 7.15 -7.07 -2.77
N ALA A 85 7.56 -6.52 -1.62
CA ALA A 85 8.90 -6.74 -1.08
C ALA A 85 9.13 -8.20 -0.69
N LEU A 86 8.15 -8.85 -0.03
CA LEU A 86 8.22 -10.27 0.33
C LEU A 86 8.33 -11.18 -0.90
N GLN A 87 7.59 -10.88 -1.96
CA GLN A 87 7.71 -11.58 -3.25
C GLN A 87 9.11 -11.39 -3.84
N ALA A 88 9.63 -10.16 -3.88
CA ALA A 88 10.96 -9.86 -4.40
C ALA A 88 12.06 -10.57 -3.61
N MET A 89 11.94 -10.63 -2.29
CA MET A 89 12.90 -11.36 -1.43
C MET A 89 12.88 -12.86 -1.72
N ARG A 90 11.70 -13.46 -1.88
CA ARG A 90 11.58 -14.87 -2.25
C ARG A 90 12.17 -15.16 -3.63
N ASP A 91 11.89 -14.31 -4.61
CA ASP A 91 12.41 -14.43 -5.97
C ASP A 91 13.95 -14.31 -5.99
N ALA A 92 14.50 -13.43 -5.15
CA ALA A 92 15.95 -13.29 -4.94
C ALA A 92 16.59 -14.44 -4.16
N GLY A 93 15.81 -15.40 -3.66
CA GLY A 93 16.33 -16.49 -2.79
C GLY A 93 16.78 -16.01 -1.41
N LEU A 94 16.32 -14.84 -0.96
CA LEU A 94 16.63 -14.33 0.36
C LEU A 94 15.68 -14.94 1.40
N PRO A 95 16.20 -15.52 2.51
CA PRO A 95 15.36 -16.10 3.54
C PRO A 95 14.56 -15.03 4.30
N LYS A 96 13.44 -15.43 4.87
CA LYS A 96 12.72 -14.63 5.88
C LYS A 96 13.67 -14.42 7.09
N GLY A 97 13.95 -13.17 7.39
CA GLY A 97 14.96 -12.84 8.39
C GLY A 97 16.37 -12.88 7.77
N LEU A 98 16.97 -11.72 7.67
CA LEU A 98 18.27 -11.58 7.05
C LEU A 98 19.32 -12.29 7.91
N GLU A 99 19.80 -13.44 7.44
CA GLU A 99 21.05 -14.04 7.94
C GLU A 99 22.29 -13.19 7.55
N SER A 100 22.07 -12.19 6.68
CA SER A 100 23.11 -11.26 6.26
C SER A 100 23.18 -10.06 7.22
N ASP A 101 24.33 -9.42 7.25
CA ASP A 101 24.56 -8.19 8.03
C ASP A 101 23.51 -7.11 7.66
N PRO A 102 22.56 -6.77 8.57
CA PRO A 102 21.48 -5.85 8.27
C PRO A 102 21.99 -4.42 8.00
N THR A 103 23.21 -4.09 8.43
CA THR A 103 23.82 -2.77 8.19
C THR A 103 24.20 -2.56 6.71
N ARG A 104 24.19 -3.62 5.92
CA ARG A 104 24.47 -3.59 4.48
C ARG A 104 23.21 -3.59 3.60
N MET A 105 22.04 -3.62 4.21
CA MET A 105 20.77 -3.57 3.52
C MET A 105 20.13 -2.19 3.66
N GLY A 106 19.71 -1.62 2.56
CA GLY A 106 18.95 -0.37 2.53
C GLY A 106 17.56 -0.60 1.94
N ILE A 107 16.58 0.14 2.46
CA ILE A 107 15.21 0.15 1.94
C ILE A 107 14.96 1.53 1.35
N TYR A 108 14.50 1.58 0.10
CA TYR A 108 14.10 2.81 -0.57
C TYR A 108 12.67 2.61 -1.07
N LEU A 109 11.73 3.32 -0.45
CA LEU A 109 10.31 3.28 -0.80
C LEU A 109 9.88 4.61 -1.38
N GLY A 110 9.16 4.55 -2.51
CA GLY A 110 8.38 5.66 -3.01
C GLY A 110 6.94 5.50 -2.54
N SER A 111 6.38 6.57 -1.98
CA SER A 111 4.97 6.62 -1.60
C SER A 111 4.36 7.91 -2.11
N GLY A 112 3.04 7.93 -2.29
CA GLY A 112 2.27 9.13 -2.47
C GLY A 112 2.21 9.97 -1.19
N GLU A 113 1.45 11.06 -1.23
CA GLU A 113 1.15 11.86 -0.03
C GLU A 113 0.55 10.96 1.05
N GLY A 114 0.97 11.19 2.31
CA GLY A 114 0.63 10.35 3.45
C GLY A 114 -0.86 10.03 3.51
N GLN A 115 -1.19 8.77 3.49
CA GLN A 115 -2.57 8.32 3.55
C GLN A 115 -2.99 8.25 5.00
N GLN A 116 -3.84 9.17 5.37
CA GLN A 116 -4.62 9.07 6.60
C GLN A 116 -5.62 7.91 6.45
N ALA A 117 -5.95 7.25 7.55
CA ALA A 117 -7.05 6.31 7.58
C ALA A 117 -8.31 7.02 7.06
N PHE A 118 -8.73 6.69 5.83
CA PHE A 118 -9.79 7.42 5.12
C PHE A 118 -11.09 7.46 5.93
N ASP A 119 -11.43 6.37 6.59
CA ASP A 119 -12.64 6.27 7.42
C ASP A 119 -12.58 7.20 8.64
N ALA A 120 -11.43 7.26 9.32
CA ALA A 120 -11.21 8.16 10.45
C ALA A 120 -11.29 9.62 10.00
N PHE A 121 -10.59 9.96 8.92
CA PHE A 121 -10.61 11.31 8.35
C PHE A 121 -12.02 11.73 7.91
N THR A 122 -12.72 10.87 7.19
CA THR A 122 -14.09 11.14 6.73
C THR A 122 -15.05 11.32 7.90
N SER A 123 -14.94 10.47 8.92
CA SER A 123 -15.75 10.58 10.14
C SER A 123 -15.51 11.90 10.87
N MET A 124 -14.25 12.32 10.98
CA MET A 124 -13.90 13.63 11.56
C MET A 124 -14.47 14.79 10.75
N MET A 125 -14.32 14.76 9.44
CA MET A 125 -14.86 15.78 8.54
C MET A 125 -16.38 15.86 8.68
N MET A 126 -17.09 14.76 8.59
CA MET A 126 -18.54 14.69 8.69
C MET A 126 -19.04 15.18 10.07
N ALA A 127 -18.33 14.84 11.13
CA ALA A 127 -18.68 15.30 12.47
C ALA A 127 -18.44 16.81 12.69
N ALA A 128 -17.47 17.40 11.99
CA ALA A 128 -17.11 18.80 12.14
C ALA A 128 -17.81 19.75 11.13
N ILE A 129 -18.53 19.21 10.15
CA ILE A 129 -19.31 19.99 9.20
C ILE A 129 -20.63 20.42 9.85
N ASP A 130 -20.93 21.72 9.77
CA ASP A 130 -22.21 22.32 10.13
C ASP A 130 -22.76 23.08 8.91
N GLY A 131 -23.75 22.48 8.26
CA GLY A 131 -24.27 22.98 6.99
C GLY A 131 -23.23 22.98 5.88
N GLU A 132 -22.82 24.17 5.41
CA GLU A 132 -21.80 24.34 4.36
C GLU A 132 -20.43 24.76 4.93
N THR A 133 -20.29 24.84 6.25
CA THR A 133 -19.08 25.33 6.92
C THR A 133 -18.43 24.24 7.74
N LEU A 134 -17.09 24.30 7.83
CA LEU A 134 -16.31 23.44 8.70
C LEU A 134 -16.05 24.14 10.03
N ASP A 135 -16.50 23.54 11.13
CA ASP A 135 -16.06 23.95 12.48
C ASP A 135 -14.63 23.46 12.71
N VAL A 136 -13.67 24.37 12.47
CA VAL A 136 -12.24 24.09 12.58
C VAL A 136 -11.83 23.69 14.00
N ALA A 137 -12.44 24.30 15.04
CA ALA A 137 -12.12 23.97 16.41
C ALA A 137 -12.54 22.54 16.76
N LYS A 138 -13.75 22.16 16.35
CA LYS A 138 -14.26 20.78 16.50
C LYS A 138 -13.45 19.78 15.71
N PHE A 139 -13.11 20.11 14.46
CA PHE A 139 -12.26 19.27 13.60
C PHE A 139 -10.89 19.03 14.24
N THR A 140 -10.23 20.10 14.72
CA THR A 140 -8.93 20.00 15.38
C THR A 140 -9.00 19.14 16.64
N LYS A 141 -10.04 19.31 17.46
CA LYS A 141 -10.24 18.50 18.66
C LYS A 141 -10.38 17.02 18.33
N LEU A 142 -11.26 16.70 17.37
CA LEU A 142 -11.46 15.33 16.90
C LEU A 142 -10.17 14.75 16.30
N GLY A 143 -9.40 15.56 15.57
CA GLY A 143 -8.11 15.15 15.02
C GLY A 143 -7.11 14.73 16.09
N LEU A 144 -7.00 15.51 17.16
CA LEU A 144 -6.13 15.19 18.28
C LEU A 144 -6.57 13.92 19.06
N GLU A 145 -7.86 13.61 19.04
CA GLU A 145 -8.40 12.41 19.70
C GLU A 145 -8.30 11.16 18.81
N THR A 146 -8.36 11.30 17.49
CA THR A 146 -8.50 10.19 16.54
C THR A 146 -7.19 9.89 15.79
N LEU A 147 -6.40 10.94 15.48
CA LEU A 147 -5.15 10.84 14.74
C LEU A 147 -3.97 11.04 15.71
N HIS A 148 -3.93 10.26 16.78
CA HIS A 148 -2.85 10.33 17.75
C HIS A 148 -1.56 9.79 17.12
N PRO A 149 -0.37 10.41 17.37
CA PRO A 149 0.90 9.92 16.84
C PRO A 149 1.18 8.44 17.12
N GLN A 150 0.69 7.89 18.23
CA GLN A 150 0.81 6.47 18.54
C GLN A 150 -0.07 5.59 17.63
N THR A 151 -1.26 6.05 17.27
CA THR A 151 -2.13 5.34 16.31
C THR A 151 -1.57 5.39 14.90
N GLU A 152 -0.83 6.43 14.54
CA GLU A 152 -0.19 6.59 13.23
C GLU A 152 1.15 5.82 13.14
N VAL A 153 1.82 5.61 14.25
CA VAL A 153 3.10 4.87 14.31
C VAL A 153 2.88 3.36 14.43
N GLU A 154 1.74 2.96 14.98
CA GLU A 154 1.31 1.55 15.04
C GLU A 154 0.59 1.09 13.75
N GLN A 155 0.38 2.00 12.79
CA GLN A 155 -0.07 1.76 11.43
C GLN A 155 1.15 1.66 10.49
#